data_cbf0a4b59da082d6f979f6e0aefa4c8b
#
_entry.id   cbf0a4b59da082d6f979f6e0aefa4c8b
#
_cell.length_a   1.000
_cell.length_b   1.000
_cell.length_c   1.000
_cell.angle_alpha   90.00
_cell.angle_beta   90.00
_cell.angle_gamma   90.00
#
_symmetry.space_group_name_H-M   'P 1'
#
loop_
_entity.id
_entity.type
_entity.pdbx_description
1 polymer ?
#
loop_
_entity_poly.entity_id
_entity_poly.type
_entity_poly.pdbx_seq_one_letter_code
_entity_poly.pdbx_strand_id
1 'polypeptide(L)'
;HNGGDWKMIVYVNELEYAEHIALVKGDITTREPVLVRMHAVNIFSDMLAWKPYERDVLGESMRIIAQEGRGVVVLLRSTRPTFVTDVVSRKTQDDADRRRVKEYGVGAQILLDLGIENMILLTDTPEKKIVALDGYGLNIVGTHPIRNRDA
;
A
#
# COMPACT_ATOMS: atom_id res chain seq x y z
N HIS A 1 15.44 2.09 10.30
CA HIS A 1 15.81 3.24 9.48
C HIS A 1 14.61 4.12 9.08
N ASN A 2 13.48 3.53 8.78
CA ASN A 2 12.31 4.24 8.24
C ASN A 2 11.27 4.54 9.33
N GLY A 3 11.62 5.41 10.26
CA GLY A 3 10.67 5.95 11.22
C GLY A 3 10.55 5.22 12.55
N GLY A 4 11.60 4.51 12.98
CA GLY A 4 11.65 3.89 14.31
C GLY A 4 10.78 2.65 14.45
N ASP A 5 10.07 2.53 15.56
CA ASP A 5 9.33 1.32 15.91
C ASP A 5 7.96 1.23 15.19
N TRP A 6 7.68 0.02 14.69
CA TRP A 6 6.44 -0.33 14.03
C TRP A 6 5.91 -1.66 14.57
N LYS A 7 4.61 -1.76 14.76
CA LYS A 7 3.96 -3.03 15.01
C LYS A 7 3.70 -3.74 13.67
N MET A 8 4.22 -4.95 13.52
CA MET A 8 4.00 -5.76 12.35
C MET A 8 2.91 -6.81 12.61
N ILE A 9 1.94 -6.90 11.70
CA ILE A 9 0.88 -7.89 11.72
C ILE A 9 0.93 -8.65 10.39
N VAL A 10 0.93 -9.97 10.47
CA VAL A 10 0.89 -10.83 9.28
C VAL A 10 -0.55 -11.27 9.04
N TYR A 11 -1.02 -11.07 7.81
CA TYR A 11 -2.33 -11.50 7.33
C TYR A 11 -2.18 -12.65 6.34
N VAL A 12 -2.93 -13.70 6.55
CA VAL A 12 -2.94 -14.87 5.66
C VAL A 12 -4.22 -14.88 4.83
N ASN A 13 -4.08 -14.95 3.51
CA ASN A 13 -5.18 -15.18 2.61
C ASN A 13 -5.23 -16.68 2.25
N GLU A 14 -6.15 -17.40 2.84
CA GLU A 14 -6.28 -18.86 2.65
C GLU A 14 -6.72 -19.25 1.24
N LEU A 15 -7.46 -18.38 0.57
CA LEU A 15 -7.94 -18.63 -0.79
C LEU A 15 -6.83 -18.63 -1.84
N GLU A 16 -5.78 -17.86 -1.61
CA GLU A 16 -4.65 -17.69 -2.54
C GLU A 16 -3.31 -18.10 -1.94
N TYR A 17 -3.30 -18.61 -0.72
CA TYR A 17 -2.09 -18.97 0.03
C TYR A 17 -1.06 -17.84 0.05
N ALA A 18 -1.55 -16.62 0.25
CA ALA A 18 -0.71 -15.44 0.31
C ALA A 18 -0.62 -14.90 1.73
N GLU A 19 0.56 -14.46 2.09
CA GLU A 19 0.80 -13.71 3.31
C GLU A 19 1.05 -12.25 2.96
N HIS A 20 0.34 -11.36 3.64
CA HIS A 20 0.50 -9.91 3.53
C HIS A 20 0.91 -9.33 4.87
N ILE A 21 1.44 -8.13 4.87
CA ILE A 21 1.94 -7.49 6.08
C ILE A 21 1.28 -6.13 6.26
N ALA A 22 0.79 -5.87 7.46
CA ALA A 22 0.45 -4.52 7.90
C ALA A 22 1.49 -4.02 8.90
N LEU A 23 2.01 -2.83 8.64
CA LEU A 23 2.87 -2.10 9.55
C LEU A 23 2.07 -0.96 10.18
N VAL A 24 1.91 -0.98 11.49
CA VAL A 24 1.11 -0.02 12.23
C VAL A 24 2.00 0.87 13.08
N LYS A 25 1.80 2.18 12.96
CA LYS A 25 2.47 3.21 13.75
C LYS A 25 1.46 3.94 14.63
N GLY A 26 1.76 4.04 15.91
CA GLY A 26 0.92 4.79 16.84
C GLY A 26 -0.46 4.16 17.10
N ASP A 27 -1.35 4.95 17.68
CA ASP A 27 -2.72 4.54 17.97
C ASP A 27 -3.66 4.86 16.78
N ILE A 28 -4.15 3.82 16.13
CA ILE A 28 -5.07 3.91 14.99
C ILE A 28 -6.54 3.68 15.39
N THR A 29 -6.82 3.52 16.68
CA THR A 29 -8.17 3.26 17.20
C THR A 29 -9.02 4.52 17.36
N THR A 30 -8.43 5.68 17.17
CA THR A 30 -9.14 6.97 17.28
C THR A 30 -10.02 7.22 16.06
N ARG A 31 -11.01 8.12 16.20
CA ARG A 31 -11.91 8.52 15.10
C ARG A 31 -11.26 9.42 14.06
N GLU A 32 -10.10 9.95 14.33
CA GLU A 32 -9.37 10.80 13.39
C GLU A 32 -8.94 10.00 12.16
N PRO A 33 -8.96 10.60 10.96
CA PRO A 33 -8.48 9.94 9.76
C PRO A 33 -7.05 9.43 9.91
N VAL A 34 -6.80 8.21 9.42
CA VAL A 34 -5.51 7.54 9.51
C VAL A 34 -4.77 7.67 8.17
N LEU A 35 -3.50 8.03 8.22
CA LEU A 35 -2.63 7.95 7.05
C LEU A 35 -2.41 6.49 6.66
N VAL A 36 -2.69 6.17 5.40
CA VAL A 36 -2.59 4.81 4.88
C VAL A 36 -1.80 4.78 3.58
N ARG A 37 -0.83 3.89 3.51
CA ARG A 37 -0.18 3.49 2.27
C ARG A 37 -0.51 2.05 1.94
N MET A 38 -1.09 1.82 0.77
CA MET A 38 -1.20 0.50 0.17
C MET A 38 -0.07 0.31 -0.84
N HIS A 39 0.81 -0.65 -0.59
CA HIS A 39 2.02 -0.85 -1.38
C HIS A 39 2.07 -2.27 -1.93
N ALA A 40 1.97 -2.40 -3.25
CA ALA A 40 2.24 -3.66 -3.94
C ALA A 40 3.75 -3.88 -4.00
N VAL A 41 4.23 -4.90 -3.31
CA VAL A 41 5.67 -5.22 -3.22
C VAL A 41 6.22 -5.62 -4.58
N ASN A 42 7.27 -4.95 -5.00
CA ASN A 42 7.97 -5.23 -6.25
C ASN A 42 9.47 -5.17 -6.02
N ILE A 43 10.15 -6.31 -6.15
CA ILE A 43 11.60 -6.40 -5.90
C ILE A 43 12.44 -5.48 -6.80
N PHE A 44 11.97 -5.21 -8.01
CA PHE A 44 12.69 -4.37 -8.97
C PHE A 44 12.68 -2.89 -8.55
N SER A 45 11.55 -2.38 -8.10
CA SER A 45 11.45 -1.01 -7.62
C SER A 45 11.93 -0.85 -6.17
N ASP A 46 11.56 -1.79 -5.29
CA ASP A 46 11.76 -1.66 -3.86
C ASP A 46 13.19 -2.02 -3.41
N MET A 47 13.83 -2.97 -4.10
CA MET A 47 15.17 -3.43 -3.72
C MET A 47 16.23 -3.01 -4.73
N LEU A 48 15.93 -3.05 -6.02
CA LEU A 48 16.93 -2.84 -7.08
C LEU A 48 16.91 -1.43 -7.65
N ALA A 49 15.92 -0.62 -7.29
CA ALA A 49 15.73 0.74 -7.82
C ALA A 49 15.86 0.78 -9.37
N TRP A 50 15.31 -0.25 -10.05
CA TRP A 50 15.52 -0.47 -11.48
C TRP A 50 14.96 0.66 -12.33
N LYS A 51 13.87 1.27 -11.91
CA LYS A 51 13.33 2.44 -12.60
C LYS A 51 13.81 3.71 -11.91
N PRO A 52 14.52 4.59 -12.61
CA PRO A 52 15.07 5.81 -12.02
C PRO A 52 14.01 6.76 -11.45
N TYR A 53 12.74 6.55 -11.80
CA TYR A 53 11.61 7.36 -11.34
C TYR A 53 10.90 6.80 -10.11
N GLU A 54 11.17 5.56 -9.75
CA GLU A 54 10.59 4.90 -8.59
C GLU A 54 11.60 4.88 -7.45
N ARG A 55 11.91 6.06 -6.94
CA ARG A 55 12.69 6.18 -5.71
C ARG A 55 11.90 5.55 -4.57
N ASP A 56 12.57 4.99 -3.63
CA ASP A 56 12.14 4.45 -2.34
C ASP A 56 10.74 4.95 -1.84
N VAL A 57 9.71 4.69 -2.63
CA VAL A 57 8.33 5.13 -2.34
C VAL A 57 7.83 4.54 -1.02
N LEU A 58 8.23 3.31 -0.72
CA LEU A 58 7.90 2.66 0.54
C LEU A 58 8.57 3.37 1.72
N GLY A 59 9.86 3.60 1.65
CA GLY A 59 10.59 4.29 2.71
C GLY A 59 10.13 5.73 2.92
N GLU A 60 9.81 6.46 1.85
CA GLU A 60 9.25 7.81 1.95
C GLU A 60 7.86 7.80 2.60
N SER A 61 7.00 6.85 2.24
CA SER A 61 5.69 6.69 2.88
C SER A 61 5.83 6.40 4.38
N MET A 62 6.76 5.53 4.76
CA MET A 62 7.03 5.23 6.15
C MET A 62 7.54 6.45 6.91
N ARG A 63 8.41 7.26 6.30
CA ARG A 63 8.90 8.52 6.91
C ARG A 63 7.78 9.53 7.13
N ILE A 64 6.89 9.70 6.16
CA ILE A 64 5.72 10.60 6.28
C ILE A 64 4.83 10.15 7.45
N ILE A 65 4.49 8.87 7.51
CA ILE A 65 3.66 8.32 8.59
C ILE A 65 4.38 8.47 9.95
N ALA A 66 5.68 8.24 9.98
CA ALA A 66 6.46 8.39 11.21
C ALA A 66 6.50 9.84 11.72
N GLN A 67 6.58 10.82 10.83
CA GLN A 67 6.50 12.24 11.18
C GLN A 67 5.14 12.62 11.75
N GLU A 68 4.08 12.06 11.20
CA GLU A 68 2.72 12.22 11.74
C GLU A 68 2.55 11.48 13.09
N GLY A 69 3.33 10.44 13.32
CA GLY A 69 3.32 9.62 14.55
C GLY A 69 2.26 8.53 14.54
N ARG A 70 1.48 8.39 13.46
CA ARG A 70 0.34 7.49 13.40
C ARG A 70 -0.03 7.18 11.95
N GLY A 71 -0.25 5.90 11.66
CA GLY A 71 -0.66 5.45 10.33
C GLY A 71 -0.40 3.97 10.07
N VAL A 72 -0.73 3.53 8.86
CA VAL A 72 -0.62 2.13 8.44
C VAL A 72 0.02 2.04 7.06
N VAL A 73 0.93 1.09 6.91
CA VAL A 73 1.40 0.62 5.61
C VAL A 73 0.95 -0.82 5.41
N VAL A 74 0.20 -1.08 4.35
CA VAL A 74 -0.17 -2.43 3.95
C VAL A 74 0.74 -2.87 2.81
N LEU A 75 1.52 -3.91 3.05
CA LEU A 75 2.40 -4.53 2.06
C LEU A 75 1.67 -5.71 1.42
N LEU A 76 1.29 -5.55 0.17
CA LEU A 76 0.59 -6.55 -0.63
C LEU A 76 1.61 -7.32 -1.47
N ARG A 77 1.77 -8.61 -1.18
CA ARG A 77 2.70 -9.47 -1.88
C ARG A 77 1.99 -10.16 -3.05
N SER A 78 2.69 -10.28 -4.16
CA SER A 78 2.20 -11.06 -5.29
C SER A 78 2.18 -12.55 -4.93
N THR A 79 1.08 -13.22 -5.28
CA THR A 79 0.89 -14.65 -5.08
C THR A 79 1.37 -15.49 -6.28
N ARG A 80 1.82 -14.84 -7.35
CA ARG A 80 2.13 -15.52 -8.61
C ARG A 80 3.56 -16.05 -8.61
N PRO A 81 3.74 -17.37 -8.87
CA PRO A 81 5.08 -17.95 -9.03
C PRO A 81 5.89 -17.31 -10.17
N THR A 82 5.19 -16.78 -11.18
CA THR A 82 5.79 -16.18 -12.39
C THR A 82 5.93 -14.65 -12.31
N PHE A 83 5.79 -14.06 -11.13
CA PHE A 83 5.82 -12.59 -10.96
C PHE A 83 7.02 -11.93 -11.62
N VAL A 84 8.23 -12.46 -11.41
CA VAL A 84 9.47 -11.91 -11.98
C VAL A 84 9.44 -11.93 -13.49
N THR A 85 9.09 -13.09 -14.06
CA THR A 85 8.98 -13.26 -15.52
C THR A 85 7.91 -12.35 -16.12
N ASP A 86 6.78 -12.22 -15.45
CA ASP A 86 5.68 -11.39 -15.91
C ASP A 86 6.05 -9.90 -15.96
N VAL A 87 6.79 -9.41 -14.98
CA VAL A 87 7.29 -8.04 -14.96
C VAL A 87 8.30 -7.79 -16.07
N VAL A 88 9.27 -8.70 -16.25
CA VAL A 88 10.31 -8.59 -17.28
C VAL A 88 9.71 -8.70 -18.68
N SER A 89 8.75 -9.58 -18.89
CA SER A 89 8.11 -9.82 -20.19
C SER A 89 7.11 -8.73 -20.60
N ARG A 90 6.84 -7.74 -19.72
CA ARG A 90 5.86 -6.66 -19.97
C ARG A 90 4.51 -7.20 -20.47
N LYS A 91 4.00 -8.22 -19.82
CA LYS A 91 2.63 -8.70 -20.08
C LYS A 91 1.63 -7.56 -19.99
N THR A 92 0.59 -7.62 -20.79
CA THR A 92 -0.33 -6.53 -21.13
C THR A 92 -0.79 -5.70 -19.93
N GLN A 93 -1.01 -4.41 -20.15
CA GLN A 93 -1.49 -3.45 -19.17
C GLN A 93 -2.82 -3.89 -18.52
N ASP A 94 -3.70 -4.54 -19.28
CA ASP A 94 -5.01 -5.04 -18.79
C ASP A 94 -4.85 -6.09 -17.70
N ASP A 95 -3.90 -7.01 -17.84
CA ASP A 95 -3.62 -8.02 -16.82
C ASP A 95 -3.04 -7.40 -15.55
N ALA A 96 -2.24 -6.34 -15.71
CA ALA A 96 -1.71 -5.58 -14.57
C ALA A 96 -2.81 -4.84 -13.82
N ASP A 97 -3.76 -4.24 -14.52
CA ASP A 97 -4.86 -3.47 -13.91
C ASP A 97 -5.86 -4.39 -13.19
N ARG A 98 -6.22 -5.54 -13.75
CA ARG A 98 -7.06 -6.55 -13.08
C ARG A 98 -6.42 -7.07 -11.79
N ARG A 99 -5.12 -7.29 -11.79
CA ARG A 99 -4.37 -7.71 -10.60
C ARG A 99 -4.38 -6.65 -9.52
N ARG A 100 -4.20 -5.38 -9.87
CA ARG A 100 -4.24 -4.26 -8.93
C ARG A 100 -5.59 -4.15 -8.22
N VAL A 101 -6.70 -4.30 -8.95
CA VAL A 101 -8.04 -4.30 -8.35
C VAL A 101 -8.18 -5.38 -7.29
N LYS A 102 -7.68 -6.59 -7.57
CA LYS A 102 -7.72 -7.71 -6.63
C LYS A 102 -6.83 -7.47 -5.39
N GLU A 103 -5.63 -6.96 -5.59
CA GLU A 103 -4.70 -6.61 -4.51
C GLU A 103 -5.30 -5.51 -3.61
N TYR A 104 -5.96 -4.50 -4.19
CA TYR A 104 -6.65 -3.46 -3.43
C TYR A 104 -7.82 -4.00 -2.62
N GLY A 105 -8.55 -5.01 -3.13
CA GLY A 105 -9.60 -5.70 -2.38
C GLY A 105 -9.08 -6.36 -1.12
N VAL A 106 -7.98 -7.09 -1.23
CA VAL A 106 -7.30 -7.69 -0.06
C VAL A 106 -6.82 -6.61 0.92
N GLY A 107 -6.20 -5.56 0.40
CA GLY A 107 -5.75 -4.43 1.22
C GLY A 107 -6.90 -3.75 1.97
N ALA A 108 -8.04 -3.56 1.31
CA ALA A 108 -9.24 -3.01 1.94
C ALA A 108 -9.75 -3.87 3.09
N GLN A 109 -9.78 -5.18 2.92
CA GLN A 109 -10.17 -6.12 3.98
C GLN A 109 -9.21 -6.06 5.19
N ILE A 110 -7.92 -5.94 4.95
CA ILE A 110 -6.93 -5.76 6.01
C ILE A 110 -7.19 -4.47 6.78
N LEU A 111 -7.44 -3.36 6.09
CA LEU A 111 -7.72 -2.08 6.71
C LEU A 111 -9.01 -2.10 7.54
N LEU A 112 -10.05 -2.77 7.05
CA LEU A 112 -11.30 -2.96 7.79
C LEU A 112 -11.10 -3.81 9.04
N ASP A 113 -10.31 -4.88 8.96
CA ASP A 113 -9.96 -5.72 10.11
C ASP A 113 -9.17 -4.93 11.18
N LEU A 114 -8.34 -3.99 10.76
CA LEU A 114 -7.64 -3.06 11.67
C LEU A 114 -8.57 -2.00 12.30
N GLY A 115 -9.84 -1.94 11.89
CA GLY A 115 -10.82 -0.98 12.40
C GLY A 115 -10.72 0.41 11.78
N ILE A 116 -10.07 0.55 10.64
CA ILE A 116 -9.95 1.82 9.92
C ILE A 116 -11.22 2.11 9.14
N GLU A 117 -11.87 3.22 9.45
CA GLU A 117 -13.07 3.70 8.75
C GLU A 117 -12.75 4.88 7.83
N ASN A 118 -12.07 5.88 8.36
CA ASN A 118 -11.69 7.09 7.64
C ASN A 118 -10.18 7.11 7.44
N MET A 119 -9.75 7.35 6.21
CA MET A 119 -8.33 7.37 5.89
C MET A 119 -7.93 8.51 4.97
N ILE A 120 -6.68 8.93 5.10
CA ILE A 120 -5.98 9.78 4.14
C ILE A 120 -5.01 8.87 3.38
N LEU A 121 -5.22 8.73 2.09
CA LEU A 121 -4.44 7.82 1.27
C LEU A 121 -3.13 8.49 0.79
N LEU A 122 -2.00 7.87 1.12
CA LEU A 122 -0.69 8.26 0.59
C LEU A 122 -0.54 7.72 -0.84
N THR A 123 -0.58 8.61 -1.81
CA THR A 123 -0.50 8.24 -3.23
C THR A 123 -0.10 9.41 -4.12
N ASP A 124 0.68 9.12 -5.15
CA ASP A 124 0.99 10.07 -6.23
C ASP A 124 0.00 9.95 -7.41
N THR A 125 -0.91 8.97 -7.37
CA THR A 125 -1.94 8.72 -8.40
C THR A 125 -3.33 8.56 -7.76
N PRO A 126 -3.91 9.65 -7.19
CA PRO A 126 -5.12 9.55 -6.36
C PRO A 126 -6.33 9.01 -7.12
N GLU A 127 -6.55 9.46 -8.34
CA GLU A 127 -7.74 9.12 -9.12
C GLU A 127 -7.93 7.62 -9.33
N LYS A 128 -6.86 6.93 -9.71
CA LYS A 128 -6.90 5.47 -9.96
C LYS A 128 -7.17 4.65 -8.69
N LYS A 129 -6.64 5.10 -7.56
CA LYS A 129 -6.72 4.35 -6.31
C LYS A 129 -8.05 4.56 -5.59
N ILE A 130 -8.61 5.75 -5.63
CA ILE A 130 -9.92 6.03 -5.03
C ILE A 130 -11.00 5.17 -5.68
N VAL A 131 -11.02 5.11 -7.00
CA VAL A 131 -11.98 4.28 -7.75
C VAL A 131 -11.84 2.79 -7.39
N ALA A 132 -10.61 2.31 -7.25
CA ALA A 132 -10.36 0.90 -6.92
C ALA A 132 -10.79 0.51 -5.49
N LEU A 133 -10.87 1.46 -4.57
CA LEU A 133 -11.26 1.24 -3.18
C LEU A 133 -12.74 1.56 -2.90
N ASP A 134 -13.40 2.22 -3.83
CA ASP A 134 -14.82 2.53 -3.72
C ASP A 134 -15.66 1.24 -3.62
N GLY A 135 -16.60 1.22 -2.71
CA GLY A 135 -17.47 0.07 -2.48
C GLY A 135 -16.97 -0.96 -1.45
N TYR A 136 -15.75 -0.83 -0.90
CA TYR A 136 -15.25 -1.72 0.15
C TYR A 136 -15.62 -1.28 1.59
N GLY A 137 -16.39 -0.21 1.76
CA GLY A 137 -16.78 0.30 3.07
C GLY A 137 -15.73 1.19 3.75
N LEU A 138 -14.66 1.52 3.04
CA LEU A 138 -13.65 2.48 3.47
C LEU A 138 -14.00 3.88 2.99
N ASN A 139 -13.81 4.87 3.86
CA ASN A 139 -14.02 6.28 3.53
C ASN A 139 -12.68 6.98 3.35
N ILE A 140 -12.34 7.33 2.12
CA ILE A 140 -11.16 8.11 1.79
C ILE A 140 -11.53 9.58 1.91
N VAL A 141 -11.14 10.21 3.03
CA VAL A 141 -11.45 11.62 3.31
C VAL A 141 -10.47 12.59 2.65
N GLY A 142 -9.35 12.10 2.19
CA GLY A 142 -8.34 12.90 1.49
C GLY A 142 -7.21 12.06 0.95
N THR A 143 -6.31 12.70 0.23
CA THR A 143 -5.08 12.10 -0.29
C THR A 143 -3.88 12.96 0.10
N HIS A 144 -2.74 12.33 0.25
CA HIS A 144 -1.48 13.00 0.52
C HIS A 144 -0.43 12.51 -0.50
N PRO A 145 0.27 13.40 -1.20
CA PRO A 145 1.33 13.01 -2.11
C PRO A 145 2.52 12.44 -1.34
N ILE A 146 3.20 11.47 -1.95
CA ILE A 146 4.42 10.89 -1.38
C ILE A 146 5.62 11.71 -1.79
N ARG A 147 5.62 12.23 -3.02
CA ARG A 147 6.69 13.05 -3.58
C ARG A 147 6.34 14.53 -3.46
N ASN A 148 7.27 15.32 -2.95
CA ASN A 148 7.20 16.77 -3.14
C ASN A 148 7.43 17.05 -4.63
N ARG A 149 6.42 17.60 -5.31
CA ARG A 149 6.53 18.00 -6.73
C ARG A 149 7.49 19.16 -6.95
N ASP A 150 7.92 19.81 -5.89
CA ASP A 150 8.78 21.00 -5.92
C ASP A 150 10.26 20.68 -5.62
N ALA A 151 10.63 19.42 -5.60
CA ALA A 151 12.00 18.98 -5.37
C ALA A 151 12.64 18.38 -6.63
#